data_347a1b788b03cf5165ec6ed04e2b7c8f
#
_entry.id   347a1b788b03cf5165ec6ed04e2b7c8f
#
_cell.length_a   1.000
_cell.length_b   1.000
_cell.length_c   1.000
_cell.angle_alpha   90.00
_cell.angle_beta   90.00
_cell.angle_gamma   90.00
#
_symmetry.space_group_name_H-M   'P 1'
#
loop_
_entity.id
_entity.type
_entity.pdbx_description
1 polymer ?
#
loop_
_entity_poly.entity_id
_entity_poly.type
_entity_poly.pdbx_seq_one_letter_code
_entity_poly.pdbx_strand_id
1 'polypeptide(L)'
;QSRGLGDVYKRQKWKVFRLANGLYLRLSIADGDLGKENKDESNSIDNQRSLLVNFITDREDMSDEYIEYVDDGYSGTNFERPAFKKMIEDAKAGKIDTVIVKDFSRFGRDYIGVGDYLEQVFPLLGIRFISLNNNYDSKEYIGKTMGLDMAINNLVNNLYSKDISKKLKSALKVKWKNGKWTGSKPPFGYLKDEEHGCWKIDPVAGKYVRM
;
A
#
# COMPACT_ATOMS: atom_id res chain seq x y z
N GLN A 1 61.52 12.94 -10.29
CA GLN A 1 60.05 13.00 -10.59
C GLN A 1 59.32 12.21 -9.54
N SER A 2 58.81 12.86 -8.51
CA SER A 2 57.96 12.30 -7.47
C SER A 2 56.56 12.12 -8.05
N ARG A 3 56.16 10.92 -8.41
CA ARG A 3 54.75 10.59 -8.67
C ARG A 3 54.02 10.62 -7.33
N GLY A 4 53.12 11.61 -7.20
CA GLY A 4 52.47 11.93 -5.94
C GLY A 4 51.63 10.79 -5.38
N LEU A 5 51.81 10.54 -4.10
CA LEU A 5 50.96 9.65 -3.27
C LEU A 5 49.46 10.01 -3.33
N GLY A 6 49.13 11.14 -3.95
CA GLY A 6 47.72 11.59 -4.06
C GLY A 6 46.84 10.78 -5.04
N ASP A 7 47.44 10.06 -6.01
CA ASP A 7 46.65 9.31 -7.02
C ASP A 7 46.26 7.89 -6.57
N VAL A 8 46.92 7.36 -5.55
CA VAL A 8 46.63 6.03 -5.00
C VAL A 8 45.40 6.09 -4.09
N TYR A 9 45.19 7.21 -3.38
CA TYR A 9 44.02 7.40 -2.50
C TYR A 9 42.71 7.65 -3.24
N LYS A 10 42.74 8.09 -4.49
CA LYS A 10 41.52 8.37 -5.29
C LYS A 10 40.88 7.13 -5.92
N ARG A 11 41.50 5.96 -5.86
CA ARG A 11 40.96 4.71 -6.46
C ARG A 11 40.47 3.65 -5.47
N GLN A 12 40.61 3.86 -4.18
CA GLN A 12 39.90 3.03 -3.22
C GLN A 12 38.48 3.57 -3.04
N LYS A 13 37.60 3.30 -4.03
CA LYS A 13 36.17 3.20 -3.74
C LYS A 13 36.05 2.08 -2.70
N TRP A 14 35.90 2.47 -1.44
CA TRP A 14 35.45 1.54 -0.42
C TRP A 14 34.13 0.98 -0.96
N LYS A 15 34.14 -0.29 -1.42
CA LYS A 15 32.91 -1.03 -1.61
C LYS A 15 32.29 -1.11 -0.22
N VAL A 16 31.40 -0.20 0.09
CA VAL A 16 30.48 -0.37 1.19
C VAL A 16 29.76 -1.66 0.82
N PHE A 17 30.04 -2.74 1.52
CA PHE A 17 29.30 -3.98 1.39
C PHE A 17 27.87 -3.65 1.80
N ARG A 18 27.04 -3.40 0.80
CA ARG A 18 25.60 -3.26 1.00
C ARG A 18 25.05 -4.67 1.09
N LEU A 19 24.24 -4.90 2.09
CA LEU A 19 23.51 -6.15 2.22
C LEU A 19 22.41 -6.21 1.14
N ALA A 20 21.77 -7.35 0.98
CA ALA A 20 20.68 -7.50 0.04
C ALA A 20 19.45 -6.68 0.45
N ASN A 21 18.67 -6.25 -0.52
CA ASN A 21 17.36 -5.63 -0.29
C ASN A 21 16.32 -6.71 -0.05
N GLY A 22 15.43 -6.54 0.93
CA GLY A 22 14.27 -7.39 1.15
C GLY A 22 13.06 -6.84 0.39
N LEU A 23 12.60 -7.54 -0.66
CA LEU A 23 11.38 -7.19 -1.38
C LEU A 23 10.21 -7.93 -0.76
N TYR A 24 9.31 -7.21 -0.13
CA TYR A 24 8.12 -7.82 0.47
C TYR A 24 6.88 -7.60 -0.41
N LEU A 25 6.30 -8.71 -0.84
CA LEU A 25 5.15 -8.77 -1.76
C LEU A 25 3.98 -9.49 -1.08
N ARG A 26 2.79 -8.94 -1.18
CA ARG A 26 1.59 -9.55 -0.60
C ARG A 26 0.36 -9.35 -1.44
N LEU A 27 -0.39 -10.44 -1.64
CA LEU A 27 -1.74 -10.41 -2.21
C LEU A 27 -2.71 -11.07 -1.22
N SER A 28 -3.87 -10.46 -1.01
CA SER A 28 -4.93 -10.99 -0.15
C SER A 28 -5.93 -11.74 -1.01
N ILE A 29 -6.54 -12.81 -0.47
CA ILE A 29 -7.67 -13.53 -1.12
C ILE A 29 -8.79 -12.54 -1.47
N ALA A 30 -9.09 -11.60 -0.58
CA ALA A 30 -10.10 -10.57 -0.82
C ALA A 30 -9.76 -9.60 -1.97
N ASP A 31 -8.47 -9.46 -2.31
CA ASP A 31 -8.02 -8.64 -3.45
C ASP A 31 -8.06 -9.46 -4.77
N GLY A 32 -8.13 -10.80 -4.70
CA GLY A 32 -8.24 -11.73 -5.84
C GLY A 32 -9.68 -12.05 -6.29
N ASP A 33 -10.66 -11.92 -5.39
CA ASP A 33 -12.08 -12.27 -5.65
C ASP A 33 -12.90 -11.14 -6.30
N LEU A 34 -12.32 -9.97 -6.55
CA LEU A 34 -12.97 -8.91 -7.32
C LEU A 34 -12.95 -9.29 -8.82
N GLY A 35 -13.87 -10.19 -9.17
CA GLY A 35 -14.38 -10.53 -10.51
C GLY A 35 -13.35 -10.68 -11.63
N LYS A 36 -13.43 -11.78 -12.36
CA LYS A 36 -12.59 -12.15 -13.52
C LYS A 36 -12.50 -11.11 -14.67
N GLU A 37 -13.17 -9.95 -14.56
CA GLU A 37 -13.24 -8.95 -15.63
C GLU A 37 -12.49 -7.63 -15.36
N ASN A 38 -12.01 -7.39 -14.12
CA ASN A 38 -11.17 -6.24 -13.80
C ASN A 38 -10.10 -6.65 -12.77
N LYS A 39 -9.20 -7.56 -13.17
CA LYS A 39 -7.88 -7.61 -12.52
C LYS A 39 -7.17 -6.32 -12.92
N ASP A 40 -7.23 -5.32 -12.06
CA ASP A 40 -6.23 -4.26 -12.08
C ASP A 40 -4.88 -4.95 -12.01
N GLU A 41 -4.21 -5.05 -13.16
CA GLU A 41 -2.89 -5.68 -13.32
C GLU A 41 -1.89 -5.17 -12.27
N SER A 42 -2.13 -3.94 -11.77
CA SER A 42 -1.32 -3.28 -10.74
C SER A 42 -1.29 -3.99 -9.38
N ASN A 43 -2.19 -4.94 -9.10
CA ASN A 43 -2.28 -5.62 -7.80
C ASN A 43 -1.69 -7.03 -7.78
N SER A 44 -1.32 -7.60 -8.93
CA SER A 44 -0.70 -8.92 -8.98
C SER A 44 0.69 -8.93 -8.30
N ILE A 45 1.13 -10.09 -7.84
CA ILE A 45 2.47 -10.27 -7.28
C ILE A 45 3.54 -9.89 -8.31
N ASP A 46 3.35 -10.27 -9.59
CA ASP A 46 4.31 -10.01 -10.66
C ASP A 46 4.45 -8.51 -10.95
N ASN A 47 3.36 -7.77 -10.94
CA ASN A 47 3.41 -6.32 -11.10
C ASN A 47 4.06 -5.62 -9.91
N GLN A 48 3.84 -6.12 -8.68
CA GLN A 48 4.56 -5.62 -7.50
C GLN A 48 6.05 -5.90 -7.64
N ARG A 49 6.44 -7.13 -8.02
CA ARG A 49 7.84 -7.53 -8.25
C ARG A 49 8.52 -6.62 -9.25
N SER A 50 7.93 -6.47 -10.44
CA SER A 50 8.50 -5.64 -11.51
C SER A 50 8.70 -4.19 -11.06
N LEU A 51 7.72 -3.63 -10.33
CA LEU A 51 7.81 -2.28 -9.79
C LEU A 51 8.98 -2.13 -8.81
N LEU A 52 9.15 -3.09 -7.86
CA LEU A 52 10.20 -3.03 -6.85
C LEU A 52 11.59 -3.27 -7.43
N VAL A 53 11.71 -4.21 -8.37
CA VAL A 53 12.99 -4.50 -9.05
C VAL A 53 13.44 -3.30 -9.88
N ASN A 54 12.56 -2.70 -10.70
CA ASN A 54 12.89 -1.50 -11.45
C ASN A 54 13.34 -0.37 -10.53
N PHE A 55 12.68 -0.18 -9.40
CA PHE A 55 13.05 0.84 -8.43
C PHE A 55 14.47 0.66 -7.87
N ILE A 56 14.91 -0.58 -7.64
CA ILE A 56 16.28 -0.86 -7.17
C ILE A 56 17.28 -0.59 -8.28
N THR A 57 17.01 -1.07 -9.49
CA THR A 57 17.90 -0.95 -10.65
C THR A 57 18.18 0.52 -11.01
N ASP A 58 17.20 1.39 -10.79
CA ASP A 58 17.32 2.82 -11.10
C ASP A 58 18.07 3.62 -10.00
N ARG A 59 18.55 2.95 -8.91
CA ARG A 59 19.14 3.65 -7.75
C ARG A 59 20.56 3.19 -7.45
N GLU A 60 21.51 4.12 -7.51
CA GLU A 60 22.91 3.89 -7.13
C GLU A 60 23.13 3.75 -5.61
N ASP A 61 22.18 4.18 -4.78
CA ASP A 61 22.27 4.13 -3.32
C ASP A 61 21.81 2.79 -2.72
N MET A 62 21.46 1.82 -3.53
CA MET A 62 21.01 0.47 -3.17
C MET A 62 21.91 -0.62 -3.69
N SER A 63 21.76 -1.84 -3.15
CA SER A 63 22.38 -3.06 -3.69
C SER A 63 21.55 -3.57 -4.86
N ASP A 64 22.19 -4.12 -5.88
CA ASP A 64 21.49 -4.87 -6.96
C ASP A 64 21.01 -6.23 -6.46
N GLU A 65 21.57 -6.73 -5.35
CA GLU A 65 21.15 -7.99 -4.74
C GLU A 65 19.86 -7.80 -3.93
N TYR A 66 18.92 -8.72 -4.10
CA TYR A 66 17.67 -8.72 -3.34
C TYR A 66 17.17 -10.12 -2.99
N ILE A 67 16.37 -10.21 -1.94
CA ILE A 67 15.68 -11.43 -1.49
C ILE A 67 14.18 -11.15 -1.51
N GLU A 68 13.41 -12.03 -2.17
CA GLU A 68 11.96 -11.90 -2.22
C GLU A 68 11.28 -12.64 -1.08
N TYR A 69 10.29 -11.97 -0.49
CA TYR A 69 9.41 -12.49 0.55
C TYR A 69 7.96 -12.35 0.08
N VAL A 70 7.33 -13.47 -0.26
CA VAL A 70 6.00 -13.48 -0.90
C VAL A 70 5.00 -14.15 0.02
N ASP A 71 3.96 -13.41 0.42
CA ASP A 71 2.79 -13.91 1.15
C ASP A 71 1.55 -13.78 0.26
N ASP A 72 1.31 -14.81 -0.59
CA ASP A 72 0.12 -14.88 -1.42
C ASP A 72 -1.04 -15.52 -0.66
N GLY A 73 -2.22 -14.90 -0.75
CA GLY A 73 -3.42 -15.35 -0.05
C GLY A 73 -3.53 -14.92 1.42
N TYR A 74 -2.57 -14.20 1.95
CA TYR A 74 -2.57 -13.77 3.35
C TYR A 74 -3.16 -12.38 3.57
N SER A 75 -3.95 -12.23 4.65
CA SER A 75 -4.45 -10.92 5.07
C SER A 75 -3.33 -10.03 5.62
N GLY A 76 -3.47 -8.72 5.44
CA GLY A 76 -2.56 -7.74 6.05
C GLY A 76 -2.91 -7.36 7.50
N THR A 77 -3.89 -8.01 8.13
CA THR A 77 -4.40 -7.64 9.46
C THR A 77 -3.53 -8.11 10.62
N ASN A 78 -2.61 -9.03 10.37
CA ASN A 78 -1.64 -9.51 11.36
C ASN A 78 -0.26 -9.70 10.72
N PHE A 79 0.76 -9.94 11.54
CA PHE A 79 2.14 -10.17 11.13
C PHE A 79 2.57 -11.66 11.25
N GLU A 80 1.61 -12.57 11.46
CA GLU A 80 1.83 -14.01 11.57
C GLU A 80 2.00 -14.73 10.22
N ARG A 81 2.46 -14.01 9.23
CA ARG A 81 2.65 -14.49 7.85
C ARG A 81 4.03 -15.12 7.68
N PRO A 82 4.13 -16.29 6.99
CA PRO A 82 5.39 -17.03 6.89
C PRO A 82 6.54 -16.25 6.26
N ALA A 83 6.30 -15.59 5.11
CA ALA A 83 7.34 -14.83 4.44
C ALA A 83 7.70 -13.56 5.20
N PHE A 84 6.74 -12.92 5.88
CA PHE A 84 6.99 -11.79 6.75
C PHE A 84 7.92 -12.18 7.93
N LYS A 85 7.64 -13.29 8.61
CA LYS A 85 8.48 -13.79 9.71
C LYS A 85 9.89 -14.08 9.23
N LYS A 86 10.03 -14.76 8.09
CA LYS A 86 11.33 -15.05 7.49
C LYS A 86 12.09 -13.76 7.15
N MET A 87 11.42 -12.75 6.62
CA MET A 87 12.01 -11.43 6.35
C MET A 87 12.58 -10.80 7.63
N ILE A 88 11.83 -10.84 8.73
CA ILE A 88 12.29 -10.32 10.02
C ILE A 88 13.46 -11.14 10.60
N GLU A 89 13.44 -12.46 10.41
CA GLU A 89 14.56 -13.33 10.81
C GLU A 89 15.83 -13.01 10.01
N ASP A 90 15.71 -12.84 8.69
CA ASP A 90 16.83 -12.50 7.82
C ASP A 90 17.34 -11.07 8.10
N ALA A 91 16.46 -10.12 8.46
CA ALA A 91 16.84 -8.80 8.94
C ALA A 91 17.64 -8.87 10.25
N LYS A 92 17.18 -9.67 11.23
CA LYS A 92 17.90 -9.92 12.50
C LYS A 92 19.23 -10.61 12.30
N ALA A 93 19.34 -11.47 11.29
CA ALA A 93 20.56 -12.15 10.92
C ALA A 93 21.54 -11.27 10.13
N GLY A 94 21.15 -10.02 9.78
CA GLY A 94 21.99 -9.11 9.00
C GLY A 94 22.17 -9.55 7.53
N LYS A 95 21.21 -10.25 6.95
CA LYS A 95 21.23 -10.63 5.53
C LYS A 95 20.69 -9.54 4.63
N ILE A 96 19.76 -8.74 5.16
CA ILE A 96 19.17 -7.58 4.48
C ILE A 96 19.35 -6.34 5.36
N ASP A 97 19.51 -5.18 4.74
CA ASP A 97 19.57 -3.87 5.41
C ASP A 97 18.43 -2.93 4.99
N THR A 98 17.69 -3.30 3.98
CA THR A 98 16.61 -2.50 3.42
C THR A 98 15.39 -3.38 3.18
N VAL A 99 14.20 -2.91 3.56
CA VAL A 99 12.90 -3.53 3.26
C VAL A 99 12.12 -2.61 2.35
N ILE A 100 11.68 -3.12 1.20
CA ILE A 100 10.98 -2.36 0.18
C ILE A 100 9.62 -2.97 -0.08
N VAL A 101 8.59 -2.13 -0.08
CA VAL A 101 7.20 -2.51 -0.34
C VAL A 101 6.56 -1.59 -1.39
N LYS A 102 5.57 -2.07 -2.10
CA LYS A 102 4.78 -1.23 -3.02
C LYS A 102 4.07 -0.12 -2.26
N ASP A 103 3.38 -0.46 -1.20
CA ASP A 103 2.66 0.46 -0.33
C ASP A 103 2.53 -0.12 1.09
N PHE A 104 2.20 0.72 2.08
CA PHE A 104 2.05 0.29 3.47
C PHE A 104 1.01 -0.82 3.65
N SER A 105 -0.05 -0.86 2.81
CA SER A 105 -1.08 -1.88 2.93
C SER A 105 -0.55 -3.28 2.60
N ARG A 106 0.53 -3.39 1.83
CA ARG A 106 1.23 -4.66 1.58
C ARG A 106 2.03 -5.09 2.80
N PHE A 107 2.69 -4.14 3.46
CA PHE A 107 3.41 -4.40 4.69
C PHE A 107 2.45 -4.80 5.82
N GLY A 108 1.43 -3.99 6.11
CA GLY A 108 0.41 -4.29 7.11
C GLY A 108 -0.81 -3.38 7.01
N ARG A 109 -1.97 -3.88 7.47
CA ARG A 109 -3.21 -3.12 7.62
C ARG A 109 -3.48 -2.73 9.08
N ASP A 110 -2.75 -3.33 10.00
CA ASP A 110 -2.72 -2.92 11.40
C ASP A 110 -1.71 -1.79 11.56
N TYR A 111 -2.22 -0.57 11.71
CA TYR A 111 -1.39 0.64 11.79
C TYR A 111 -0.57 0.72 13.09
N ILE A 112 -1.05 0.11 14.19
CA ILE A 112 -0.31 0.07 15.45
C ILE A 112 0.92 -0.82 15.25
N GLY A 113 0.73 -2.04 14.77
CA GLY A 113 1.85 -2.93 14.50
C GLY A 113 2.79 -2.43 13.41
N VAL A 114 2.28 -1.75 12.36
CA VAL A 114 3.14 -1.07 11.36
C VAL A 114 3.99 0.01 12.03
N GLY A 115 3.39 0.82 12.92
CA GLY A 115 4.10 1.84 13.70
C GLY A 115 5.21 1.23 14.54
N ASP A 116 4.93 0.17 15.30
CA ASP A 116 5.93 -0.53 16.13
C ASP A 116 7.13 -1.00 15.30
N TYR A 117 6.88 -1.57 14.11
CA TYR A 117 7.98 -1.98 13.22
C TYR A 117 8.80 -0.80 12.72
N LEU A 118 8.16 0.30 12.31
CA LEU A 118 8.84 1.45 11.73
C LEU A 118 9.56 2.32 12.79
N GLU A 119 9.00 2.43 13.99
CA GLU A 119 9.53 3.30 15.05
C GLU A 119 10.52 2.58 15.97
N GLN A 120 10.36 1.28 16.15
CA GLN A 120 11.16 0.54 17.14
C GLN A 120 11.98 -0.56 16.48
N VAL A 121 11.34 -1.52 15.78
CA VAL A 121 12.02 -2.74 15.32
C VAL A 121 13.05 -2.45 14.25
N PHE A 122 12.66 -1.74 13.19
CA PHE A 122 13.57 -1.44 12.07
C PHE A 122 14.71 -0.49 12.45
N PRO A 123 14.49 0.60 13.19
CA PRO A 123 15.59 1.42 13.69
C PRO A 123 16.56 0.64 14.60
N LEU A 124 16.05 -0.23 15.48
CA LEU A 124 16.88 -1.08 16.34
C LEU A 124 17.75 -2.06 15.53
N LEU A 125 17.21 -2.59 14.43
CA LEU A 125 17.93 -3.51 13.54
C LEU A 125 18.78 -2.78 12.48
N GLY A 126 18.72 -1.45 12.40
CA GLY A 126 19.40 -0.67 11.37
C GLY A 126 18.80 -0.88 9.97
N ILE A 127 17.54 -1.28 9.87
CA ILE A 127 16.83 -1.55 8.61
C ILE A 127 16.25 -0.25 8.06
N ARG A 128 16.58 0.05 6.80
CA ARG A 128 15.91 1.08 6.01
C ARG A 128 14.58 0.54 5.49
N PHE A 129 13.50 1.28 5.66
CA PHE A 129 12.19 0.90 5.12
C PHE A 129 11.73 1.88 4.05
N ILE A 130 11.28 1.36 2.90
CA ILE A 130 10.83 2.15 1.76
C ILE A 130 9.46 1.68 1.30
N SER A 131 8.53 2.63 1.13
CA SER A 131 7.21 2.39 0.54
C SER A 131 7.02 3.28 -0.69
N LEU A 132 6.97 2.66 -1.90
CA LEU A 132 7.02 3.40 -3.17
C LEU A 132 5.80 4.30 -3.36
N ASN A 133 4.60 3.74 -3.34
CA ASN A 133 3.38 4.50 -3.62
C ASN A 133 3.05 5.55 -2.55
N ASN A 134 3.68 5.45 -1.39
CA ASN A 134 3.51 6.42 -0.31
C ASN A 134 4.63 7.46 -0.29
N ASN A 135 5.62 7.36 -1.19
CA ASN A 135 6.82 8.20 -1.23
C ASN A 135 7.48 8.29 0.15
N TYR A 136 7.59 7.15 0.83
CA TYR A 136 8.17 7.07 2.17
C TYR A 136 9.51 6.35 2.12
N ASP A 137 10.54 6.96 2.72
CA ASP A 137 11.87 6.39 2.92
C ASP A 137 12.32 6.74 4.35
N SER A 138 12.50 5.73 5.20
CA SER A 138 12.87 5.94 6.60
C SER A 138 14.19 6.71 6.77
N LYS A 139 15.09 6.65 5.78
CA LYS A 139 16.35 7.39 5.78
C LYS A 139 16.16 8.90 5.83
N GLU A 140 15.08 9.43 5.25
CA GLU A 140 14.80 10.87 5.23
C GLU A 140 14.27 11.38 6.58
N TYR A 141 13.83 10.48 7.44
CA TYR A 141 13.19 10.76 8.73
C TYR A 141 14.08 10.45 9.94
N ILE A 142 15.30 9.94 9.74
CA ILE A 142 16.25 9.67 10.83
C ILE A 142 16.51 10.96 11.61
N GLY A 143 16.14 10.98 12.89
CA GLY A 143 16.29 12.13 13.77
C GLY A 143 15.18 13.20 13.68
N LYS A 144 14.10 12.94 12.91
CA LYS A 144 12.93 13.81 12.81
C LYS A 144 11.70 13.07 13.30
N THR A 145 11.27 13.32 14.53
CA THR A 145 10.07 12.69 15.14
C THR A 145 8.77 13.03 14.37
N MET A 146 8.73 14.15 13.66
CA MET A 146 7.53 14.64 12.97
C MET A 146 7.18 13.92 11.66
N GLY A 147 8.13 13.26 11.00
CA GLY A 147 7.91 12.70 9.67
C GLY A 147 7.15 11.38 9.68
N LEU A 148 7.36 10.57 10.69
CA LEU A 148 6.73 9.25 10.82
C LEU A 148 5.27 9.39 11.24
N ASP A 149 4.96 10.25 12.20
CA ASP A 149 3.59 10.59 12.59
C ASP A 149 2.76 11.04 11.39
N MET A 150 3.34 11.85 10.49
CA MET A 150 2.67 12.28 9.25
C MET A 150 2.44 11.12 8.28
N ALA A 151 3.41 10.24 8.09
CA ALA A 151 3.28 9.09 7.20
C ALA A 151 2.25 8.08 7.73
N ILE A 152 2.26 7.81 9.04
CA ILE A 152 1.27 6.94 9.69
C ILE A 152 -0.12 7.58 9.67
N ASN A 153 -0.26 8.86 9.97
CA ASN A 153 -1.53 9.58 9.89
C ASN A 153 -2.09 9.59 8.46
N ASN A 154 -1.25 9.78 7.44
CA ASN A 154 -1.66 9.68 6.04
C ASN A 154 -2.11 8.26 5.68
N LEU A 155 -1.43 7.24 6.18
CA LEU A 155 -1.83 5.84 6.02
C LEU A 155 -3.18 5.57 6.67
N VAL A 156 -3.36 5.97 7.92
CA VAL A 156 -4.62 5.85 8.68
C VAL A 156 -5.76 6.55 7.94
N ASN A 157 -5.54 7.79 7.50
CA ASN A 157 -6.54 8.56 6.76
C ASN A 157 -6.93 7.90 5.44
N ASN A 158 -5.97 7.36 4.69
CA ASN A 158 -6.22 6.65 3.44
C ASN A 158 -6.99 5.33 3.66
N LEU A 159 -6.65 4.56 4.69
CA LEU A 159 -7.35 3.33 5.04
C LEU A 159 -8.77 3.62 5.55
N TYR A 160 -8.93 4.64 6.39
CA TYR A 160 -10.21 5.08 6.91
C TYR A 160 -11.14 5.56 5.79
N SER A 161 -10.63 6.35 4.85
CA SER A 161 -11.38 6.80 3.68
C SER A 161 -11.85 5.64 2.79
N LYS A 162 -11.00 4.63 2.57
CA LYS A 162 -11.36 3.42 1.81
C LYS A 162 -12.40 2.57 2.54
N ASP A 163 -12.29 2.42 3.86
CA ASP A 163 -13.24 1.66 4.67
C ASP A 163 -14.61 2.36 4.73
N ILE A 164 -14.64 3.67 4.93
CA ILE A 164 -15.88 4.47 4.84
C ILE A 164 -16.50 4.32 3.46
N SER A 165 -15.73 4.43 2.39
CA SER A 165 -16.25 4.27 1.02
C SER A 165 -16.89 2.89 0.80
N LYS A 166 -16.26 1.81 1.28
CA LYS A 166 -16.82 0.45 1.22
C LYS A 166 -18.12 0.33 2.02
N LYS A 167 -18.12 0.84 3.25
CA LYS A 167 -19.32 0.83 4.11
C LYS A 167 -20.47 1.64 3.50
N LEU A 168 -20.17 2.82 2.96
CA LEU A 168 -21.15 3.67 2.30
C LEU A 168 -21.73 2.99 1.04
N LYS A 169 -20.88 2.45 0.17
CA LYS A 169 -21.32 1.70 -1.03
C LYS A 169 -22.18 0.50 -0.66
N SER A 170 -21.82 -0.24 0.38
CA SER A 170 -22.61 -1.37 0.87
C SER A 170 -23.97 -0.92 1.39
N ALA A 171 -24.02 0.13 2.20
CA ALA A 171 -25.27 0.70 2.72
C ALA A 171 -26.16 1.24 1.59
N LEU A 172 -25.60 1.91 0.59
CA LEU A 172 -26.33 2.37 -0.59
C LEU A 172 -26.89 1.19 -1.40
N LYS A 173 -26.11 0.13 -1.58
CA LYS A 173 -26.56 -1.07 -2.30
C LYS A 173 -27.76 -1.75 -1.61
N VAL A 174 -27.76 -1.79 -0.27
CA VAL A 174 -28.90 -2.31 0.51
C VAL A 174 -30.12 -1.40 0.34
N LYS A 175 -29.96 -0.08 0.40
CA LYS A 175 -31.06 0.87 0.17
C LYS A 175 -31.66 0.71 -1.24
N TRP A 176 -30.83 0.59 -2.28
CA TRP A 176 -31.29 0.36 -3.65
C TRP A 176 -32.04 -0.97 -3.82
N LYS A 177 -31.54 -2.05 -3.22
CA LYS A 177 -32.25 -3.34 -3.24
C LYS A 177 -33.63 -3.27 -2.58
N ASN A 178 -33.76 -2.41 -1.58
CA ASN A 178 -35.04 -2.18 -0.87
C ASN A 178 -35.90 -1.10 -1.53
N GLY A 179 -35.56 -0.66 -2.76
CA GLY A 179 -36.30 0.37 -3.48
C GLY A 179 -36.24 1.76 -2.85
N LYS A 180 -35.38 1.94 -1.83
CA LYS A 180 -35.26 3.23 -1.15
C LYS A 180 -34.42 4.20 -1.95
N TRP A 181 -34.90 5.41 -2.02
CA TRP A 181 -34.23 6.51 -2.68
C TRP A 181 -32.97 6.98 -1.92
N THR A 182 -31.91 7.29 -2.68
CA THR A 182 -30.60 7.71 -2.12
C THR A 182 -30.08 9.03 -2.69
N GLY A 183 -30.76 9.60 -3.69
CA GLY A 183 -30.38 10.86 -4.32
C GLY A 183 -31.13 12.09 -3.75
N SER A 184 -30.59 13.28 -3.93
CA SER A 184 -31.23 14.54 -3.48
C SER A 184 -32.39 14.95 -4.38
N LYS A 185 -32.38 14.60 -5.65
CA LYS A 185 -33.43 14.91 -6.63
C LYS A 185 -33.85 13.65 -7.36
N PRO A 186 -35.15 13.46 -7.63
CA PRO A 186 -35.64 12.36 -8.46
C PRO A 186 -35.19 12.56 -9.91
N PRO A 187 -34.92 11.48 -10.68
CA PRO A 187 -34.71 11.58 -12.12
C PRO A 187 -36.00 12.05 -12.82
N PHE A 188 -35.85 12.52 -14.06
CA PHE A 188 -37.01 12.94 -14.88
C PHE A 188 -38.04 11.82 -14.98
N GLY A 189 -39.31 12.15 -14.82
CA GLY A 189 -40.41 11.19 -14.84
C GLY A 189 -40.75 10.57 -13.48
N TYR A 190 -40.05 10.96 -12.42
CA TYR A 190 -40.32 10.51 -11.05
C TYR A 190 -40.47 11.67 -10.09
N LEU A 191 -41.34 11.48 -9.09
CA LEU A 191 -41.57 12.40 -7.95
C LEU A 191 -41.05 11.74 -6.68
N LYS A 192 -40.69 12.58 -5.70
CA LYS A 192 -40.29 12.14 -4.36
C LYS A 192 -41.53 11.76 -3.57
N ASP A 193 -41.57 10.57 -3.02
CA ASP A 193 -42.53 10.14 -2.03
C ASP A 193 -41.91 10.24 -0.63
N GLU A 194 -42.26 11.25 0.12
CA GLU A 194 -41.69 11.53 1.45
C GLU A 194 -42.17 10.56 2.52
N GLU A 195 -43.39 10.02 2.36
CA GLU A 195 -43.98 9.08 3.33
C GLU A 195 -43.30 7.72 3.30
N HIS A 196 -42.99 7.23 2.10
CA HIS A 196 -42.40 5.89 1.91
C HIS A 196 -40.89 5.91 1.65
N GLY A 197 -40.29 7.08 1.46
CA GLY A 197 -38.86 7.25 1.17
C GLY A 197 -38.40 6.60 -0.14
N CYS A 198 -39.32 6.54 -1.12
CA CYS A 198 -39.10 5.99 -2.47
C CYS A 198 -39.48 7.04 -3.54
N TRP A 199 -39.23 6.68 -4.80
CA TRP A 199 -39.73 7.49 -5.94
C TRP A 199 -41.01 6.91 -6.47
N LYS A 200 -41.98 7.76 -6.76
CA LYS A 200 -43.22 7.41 -7.45
C LYS A 200 -43.20 8.00 -8.86
N ILE A 201 -43.88 7.33 -9.80
CA ILE A 201 -43.98 7.79 -11.19
C ILE A 201 -44.74 9.11 -11.22
N ASP A 202 -44.19 10.11 -11.91
CA ASP A 202 -44.89 11.34 -12.22
C ASP A 202 -45.98 11.03 -13.27
N PRO A 203 -47.26 11.29 -12.99
CA PRO A 203 -48.36 10.98 -13.91
C PRO A 203 -48.28 11.74 -15.24
N VAL A 204 -47.58 12.88 -15.27
CA VAL A 204 -47.42 13.70 -16.47
C VAL A 204 -46.13 13.38 -17.17
N ALA A 205 -45.00 13.53 -16.50
CA ALA A 205 -43.68 13.36 -17.07
C ALA A 205 -43.29 11.87 -17.30
N GLY A 206 -43.84 10.95 -16.50
CA GLY A 206 -43.58 9.51 -16.62
C GLY A 206 -44.06 8.89 -17.92
N LYS A 207 -45.02 9.52 -18.63
CA LYS A 207 -45.49 9.08 -19.96
C LYS A 207 -44.38 9.20 -21.02
N TYR A 208 -43.49 10.20 -20.87
CA TYR A 208 -42.42 10.47 -21.82
C TYR A 208 -41.17 9.60 -21.58
N VAL A 209 -41.06 8.93 -20.43
CA VAL A 209 -39.93 8.06 -20.11
C VAL A 209 -40.14 6.63 -20.65
N ARG A 210 -41.40 6.26 -20.99
CA ARG A 210 -41.74 4.93 -21.51
C ARG A 210 -41.77 4.85 -23.06
N MET A 211 -41.44 5.93 -23.72
CA MET A 211 -41.18 5.93 -25.16
C MET A 211 -39.72 5.60 -25.47
#